data_6da484777ff3c07883fcfe4f7da2e398
#
_entry.id   6da484777ff3c07883fcfe4f7da2e398
#
_cell.length_a   1.000
_cell.length_b   1.000
_cell.length_c   1.000
_cell.angle_alpha   90.00
_cell.angle_beta   90.00
_cell.angle_gamma   90.00
#
_symmetry.space_group_name_H-M   'P 1'
#
loop_
_entity.id
_entity.type
_entity.pdbx_description
1 polymer ?
#
loop_
_entity_poly.entity_id
_entity_poly.type
_entity_poly.pdbx_seq_one_letter_code
_entity_poly.pdbx_strand_id
1 'polypeptide(L)'
;EKYGATAFPLDYPNAWDRRLGRTGYGVWVHGMDRRNGQRPRLDTDGCIALPNERLLVLEDTFEPNVTPVIIGAELTWIDASAVAAMREALERAVARWAAALEEGDMFAWLALYDDDFRHWGMNKDEWSTFSLETVGSRDIAAVRISDLLLLADPVEEGLFLARFRLEIVEQGGAAVTTLRRTYWRRSESGALTIIAEANG
;
A
#
# COMPACT_ATOMS: atom_id res chain seq x y z
N GLU A 1 26.95 13.16 1.13
CA GLU A 1 27.12 14.56 0.80
C GLU A 1 26.21 15.03 -0.34
N LYS A 2 26.04 14.25 -1.43
CA LYS A 2 25.13 14.54 -2.56
C LYS A 2 23.67 14.67 -2.12
N TYR A 3 23.25 13.91 -1.13
CA TYR A 3 21.88 13.83 -0.64
C TYR A 3 21.64 14.61 0.66
N GLY A 4 22.54 15.51 1.02
CA GLY A 4 22.42 16.39 2.16
C GLY A 4 22.61 15.71 3.51
N ALA A 5 21.77 16.10 4.50
CA ALA A 5 21.90 15.64 5.88
C ALA A 5 21.41 14.22 6.07
N THR A 6 20.30 13.84 5.43
CA THR A 6 19.66 12.52 5.49
C THR A 6 18.88 12.23 4.21
N ALA A 7 18.46 10.99 4.00
CA ALA A 7 17.71 10.57 2.85
C ALA A 7 16.75 9.41 3.19
N PHE A 8 15.54 9.46 2.66
CA PHE A 8 14.51 8.45 2.82
C PHE A 8 14.15 7.89 1.44
N PRO A 9 14.55 6.66 1.12
CA PRO A 9 14.12 5.98 -0.09
C PRO A 9 12.61 5.76 -0.07
N LEU A 10 11.95 6.00 -1.21
CA LEU A 10 10.54 5.68 -1.41
C LEU A 10 10.41 4.33 -2.11
N ASP A 11 9.29 3.64 -1.91
CA ASP A 11 8.97 2.36 -2.56
C ASP A 11 8.38 2.54 -3.98
N TYR A 12 8.80 3.60 -4.67
CA TYR A 12 8.44 3.84 -6.06
C TYR A 12 9.36 3.07 -7.03
N PRO A 13 8.81 2.40 -8.07
CA PRO A 13 7.38 2.18 -8.31
C PRO A 13 6.82 1.10 -7.38
N ASN A 14 5.70 1.40 -6.71
CA ASN A 14 4.96 0.44 -5.91
C ASN A 14 4.17 -0.55 -6.81
N ALA A 15 3.35 -1.44 -6.23
CA ALA A 15 2.61 -2.42 -7.03
C ALA A 15 1.60 -1.77 -7.98
N TRP A 16 0.96 -0.68 -7.55
CA TRP A 16 0.03 0.07 -8.40
C TRP A 16 0.75 0.81 -9.53
N ASP A 17 1.86 1.47 -9.23
CA ASP A 17 2.68 2.13 -10.24
C ASP A 17 3.15 1.15 -11.33
N ARG A 18 3.63 -0.03 -10.93
CA ARG A 18 4.03 -1.09 -11.87
C ARG A 18 2.87 -1.58 -12.73
N ARG A 19 1.68 -1.72 -12.14
CA ARG A 19 0.47 -2.08 -12.87
C ARG A 19 0.12 -1.05 -13.95
N LEU A 20 0.33 0.22 -13.68
CA LEU A 20 0.14 1.31 -14.64
C LEU A 20 1.29 1.46 -15.65
N GLY A 21 2.27 0.55 -15.63
CA GLY A 21 3.44 0.61 -16.50
C GLY A 21 4.42 1.72 -16.17
N ARG A 22 4.31 2.33 -14.97
CA ARG A 22 5.27 3.32 -14.50
C ARG A 22 6.59 2.63 -14.20
N THR A 23 7.66 3.25 -14.65
CA THR A 23 9.03 2.74 -14.52
C THR A 23 9.91 3.74 -13.80
N GLY A 24 11.17 3.36 -13.54
CA GLY A 24 12.13 4.17 -12.81
C GLY A 24 12.49 3.51 -11.48
N TYR A 25 13.42 4.14 -10.77
CA TYR A 25 13.88 3.70 -9.45
C TYR A 25 14.61 4.84 -8.74
N GLY A 26 14.88 4.67 -7.46
CA GLY A 26 15.71 5.61 -6.71
C GLY A 26 15.05 6.98 -6.50
N VAL A 27 13.74 7.02 -6.35
CA VAL A 27 13.03 8.22 -5.91
C VAL A 27 13.14 8.32 -4.40
N TRP A 28 13.74 9.40 -3.93
CA TRP A 28 14.02 9.63 -2.51
C TRP A 28 13.52 11.00 -2.06
N VAL A 29 13.17 11.12 -0.79
CA VAL A 29 13.11 12.40 -0.09
C VAL A 29 14.47 12.61 0.56
N HIS A 30 15.19 13.68 0.20
CA HIS A 30 16.55 13.89 0.67
C HIS A 30 16.90 15.37 0.87
N GLY A 31 17.98 15.62 1.58
CA GLY A 31 18.52 16.96 1.78
C GLY A 31 19.26 17.51 0.56
N MET A 32 19.57 18.77 0.61
CA MET A 32 20.39 19.44 -0.41
C MET A 32 21.89 19.27 -0.13
N ASP A 33 22.69 19.16 -1.20
CA ASP A 33 24.15 19.12 -1.09
C ASP A 33 24.66 20.37 -0.36
N ARG A 34 25.41 20.14 0.70
CA ARG A 34 25.97 21.21 1.54
C ARG A 34 27.00 22.09 0.80
N ARG A 35 27.58 21.60 -0.29
CA ARG A 35 28.60 22.32 -1.06
C ARG A 35 28.02 23.28 -2.06
N ASN A 36 26.83 23.02 -2.57
CA ASN A 36 26.19 23.76 -3.67
C ASN A 36 24.99 24.60 -3.25
N GLY A 37 24.81 24.87 -1.98
CA GLY A 37 23.92 25.80 -1.29
C GLY A 37 22.56 26.21 -1.87
N GLN A 38 22.38 26.21 -3.17
CA GLN A 38 21.12 26.49 -3.88
C GLN A 38 21.03 25.60 -5.11
N ARG A 39 19.93 24.84 -5.19
CA ARG A 39 19.55 24.09 -6.39
C ARG A 39 18.45 24.83 -7.14
N PRO A 40 18.50 24.87 -8.47
CA PRO A 40 17.35 25.31 -9.26
C PRO A 40 16.11 24.48 -8.90
N ARG A 41 14.93 25.06 -9.04
CA ARG A 41 13.69 24.29 -8.93
C ARG A 41 13.65 23.24 -10.04
N LEU A 42 13.15 22.04 -9.73
CA LEU A 42 13.01 20.93 -10.68
C LEU A 42 14.35 20.42 -11.25
N ASP A 43 15.42 20.47 -10.47
CA ASP A 43 16.76 20.00 -10.81
C ASP A 43 17.05 18.59 -10.25
N THR A 44 16.06 17.72 -10.24
CA THR A 44 16.20 16.33 -9.79
C THR A 44 15.64 15.36 -10.84
N ASP A 45 16.18 14.15 -10.88
CA ASP A 45 15.68 13.06 -11.72
C ASP A 45 14.50 12.32 -11.05
N GLY A 46 13.60 13.07 -10.38
CA GLY A 46 12.42 12.55 -9.70
C GLY A 46 12.49 12.56 -8.16
N CYS A 47 13.65 12.82 -7.56
CA CYS A 47 13.77 12.94 -6.11
C CYS A 47 13.11 14.21 -5.57
N ILE A 48 12.68 14.16 -4.31
CA ILE A 48 12.14 15.29 -3.56
C ILE A 48 13.27 15.86 -2.70
N ALA A 49 13.88 16.97 -3.16
CA ALA A 49 14.95 17.64 -2.43
C ALA A 49 14.39 18.73 -1.50
N LEU A 50 14.71 18.66 -0.22
CA LEU A 50 14.31 19.60 0.82
C LEU A 50 15.52 20.33 1.40
N PRO A 51 15.38 21.56 1.90
CA PRO A 51 16.40 22.20 2.72
C PRO A 51 16.75 21.28 3.91
N ASN A 52 18.05 21.14 4.21
CA ASN A 52 18.52 20.22 5.25
C ASN A 52 17.84 20.46 6.61
N GLU A 53 17.66 21.72 7.00
CA GLU A 53 17.01 22.10 8.26
C GLU A 53 15.55 21.63 8.33
N ARG A 54 14.84 21.66 7.19
CA ARG A 54 13.46 21.16 7.10
C ARG A 54 13.40 19.65 7.16
N LEU A 55 14.33 18.99 6.48
CA LEU A 55 14.40 17.54 6.46
C LEU A 55 14.73 16.97 7.84
N LEU A 56 15.66 17.58 8.57
CA LEU A 56 16.01 17.16 9.94
C LEU A 56 14.85 17.28 10.93
N VAL A 57 13.98 18.28 10.76
CA VAL A 57 12.75 18.39 11.58
C VAL A 57 11.79 17.23 11.27
N LEU A 58 11.77 16.75 10.04
CA LEU A 58 10.90 15.64 9.61
C LEU A 58 11.49 14.26 9.95
N GLU A 59 12.79 14.17 10.22
CA GLU A 59 13.49 12.90 10.46
C GLU A 59 12.86 12.10 11.61
N ASP A 60 12.52 12.78 12.71
CA ASP A 60 11.85 12.15 13.86
C ASP A 60 10.40 11.74 13.58
N THR A 61 9.82 12.25 12.49
CA THR A 61 8.43 11.99 12.09
C THR A 61 8.35 10.86 11.06
N PHE A 62 9.43 10.63 10.33
CA PHE A 62 9.49 9.60 9.29
C PHE A 62 9.83 8.24 9.90
N GLU A 63 8.83 7.39 9.94
CA GLU A 63 9.01 6.00 10.34
C GLU A 63 9.15 5.14 9.08
N PRO A 64 10.31 4.48 8.88
CA PRO A 64 10.54 3.63 7.71
C PRO A 64 9.48 2.54 7.56
N ASN A 65 9.02 2.33 6.33
CA ASN A 65 7.93 1.41 5.97
C ASN A 65 6.55 1.72 6.60
N VAL A 66 6.41 2.83 7.33
CA VAL A 66 5.15 3.24 7.98
C VAL A 66 4.64 4.55 7.42
N THR A 67 5.48 5.59 7.41
CA THR A 67 5.04 6.93 6.99
C THR A 67 4.75 6.95 5.48
N PRO A 68 3.51 7.25 5.07
CA PRO A 68 3.19 7.38 3.65
C PRO A 68 3.70 8.70 3.10
N VAL A 69 4.16 8.67 1.85
CA VAL A 69 4.46 9.88 1.08
C VAL A 69 3.47 9.95 -0.09
N ILE A 70 2.58 10.93 -0.04
CA ILE A 70 1.54 11.14 -1.05
C ILE A 70 2.02 12.26 -1.98
N ILE A 71 2.12 11.95 -3.27
CA ILE A 71 2.58 12.89 -4.30
C ILE A 71 1.44 13.06 -5.31
N GLY A 72 0.92 14.28 -5.41
CA GLY A 72 -0.11 14.67 -6.36
C GLY A 72 0.20 16.02 -6.98
N ALA A 73 -0.36 16.30 -8.16
CA ALA A 73 -0.24 17.59 -8.80
C ALA A 73 -0.93 18.70 -7.99
N GLU A 74 -2.07 18.34 -7.40
CA GLU A 74 -2.86 19.19 -6.50
C GLU A 74 -3.37 18.36 -5.33
N LEU A 75 -3.59 19.00 -4.18
CA LEU A 75 -4.20 18.36 -3.01
C LEU A 75 -5.64 18.83 -2.89
N THR A 76 -6.58 17.91 -2.91
CA THR A 76 -8.00 18.18 -2.66
C THR A 76 -8.31 17.84 -1.20
N TRP A 77 -8.74 18.85 -0.45
CA TRP A 77 -9.21 18.67 0.91
C TRP A 77 -10.68 18.30 0.90
N ILE A 78 -11.04 17.23 1.57
CA ILE A 78 -12.42 16.73 1.69
C ILE A 78 -12.88 16.78 3.14
N ASP A 79 -14.18 16.79 3.35
CA ASP A 79 -14.78 16.83 4.68
C ASP A 79 -14.43 15.60 5.52
N ALA A 80 -14.20 15.81 6.81
CA ALA A 80 -13.87 14.74 7.76
C ALA A 80 -14.93 13.64 7.81
N SER A 81 -16.21 13.97 7.61
CA SER A 81 -17.32 13.00 7.56
C SER A 81 -17.23 12.08 6.32
N ALA A 82 -16.85 12.63 5.16
CA ALA A 82 -16.62 11.84 3.95
C ALA A 82 -15.41 10.91 4.12
N VAL A 83 -14.32 11.39 4.73
CA VAL A 83 -13.16 10.55 5.07
C VAL A 83 -13.56 9.42 6.00
N ALA A 84 -14.35 9.71 7.06
CA ALA A 84 -14.80 8.71 8.02
C ALA A 84 -15.64 7.60 7.37
N ALA A 85 -16.58 7.96 6.49
CA ALA A 85 -17.43 7.01 5.78
C ALA A 85 -16.62 6.10 4.83
N MET A 86 -15.65 6.67 4.11
CA MET A 86 -14.74 5.90 3.24
C MET A 86 -13.87 4.94 4.05
N ARG A 87 -13.31 5.44 5.15
CA ARG A 87 -12.48 4.65 6.06
C ARG A 87 -13.26 3.45 6.61
N GLU A 88 -14.46 3.67 7.13
CA GLU A 88 -15.30 2.61 7.67
C GLU A 88 -15.67 1.56 6.62
N ALA A 89 -15.97 1.97 5.38
CA ALA A 89 -16.25 1.04 4.30
C ALA A 89 -15.04 0.14 3.96
N LEU A 90 -13.84 0.73 3.92
CA LEU A 90 -12.62 0.00 3.64
C LEU A 90 -12.20 -0.89 4.82
N GLU A 91 -12.35 -0.44 6.07
CA GLU A 91 -12.14 -1.25 7.27
C GLU A 91 -13.01 -2.51 7.26
N ARG A 92 -14.30 -2.35 6.93
CA ARG A 92 -15.22 -3.50 6.77
C ARG A 92 -14.80 -4.44 5.64
N ALA A 93 -14.29 -3.91 4.53
CA ALA A 93 -13.84 -4.74 3.41
C ALA A 93 -12.60 -5.56 3.79
N VAL A 94 -11.62 -4.95 4.46
CA VAL A 94 -10.43 -5.63 4.96
C VAL A 94 -10.80 -6.68 6.03
N ALA A 95 -11.73 -6.34 6.94
CA ALA A 95 -12.19 -7.29 7.95
C ALA A 95 -12.90 -8.51 7.33
N ARG A 96 -13.73 -8.32 6.30
CA ARG A 96 -14.36 -9.44 5.57
C ARG A 96 -13.33 -10.31 4.88
N TRP A 97 -12.30 -9.70 4.29
CA TRP A 97 -11.20 -10.43 3.66
C TRP A 97 -10.47 -11.33 4.67
N ALA A 98 -10.18 -10.80 5.86
CA ALA A 98 -9.52 -11.56 6.93
C ALA A 98 -10.41 -12.67 7.48
N ALA A 99 -11.70 -12.40 7.70
CA ALA A 99 -12.66 -13.38 8.21
C ALA A 99 -12.83 -14.55 7.23
N ALA A 100 -13.02 -14.29 5.94
CA ALA A 100 -13.13 -15.34 4.93
C ALA A 100 -11.87 -16.23 4.87
N LEU A 101 -10.69 -15.62 5.05
CA LEU A 101 -9.43 -16.36 5.11
C LEU A 101 -9.33 -17.23 6.38
N GLU A 102 -9.75 -16.71 7.54
CA GLU A 102 -9.77 -17.44 8.81
C GLU A 102 -10.75 -18.61 8.79
N GLU A 103 -11.93 -18.41 8.22
CA GLU A 103 -12.98 -19.42 8.08
C GLU A 103 -12.65 -20.49 7.02
N GLY A 104 -11.61 -20.28 6.21
CA GLY A 104 -11.25 -21.14 5.09
C GLY A 104 -12.26 -21.06 3.93
N ASP A 105 -13.13 -20.05 3.92
CA ASP A 105 -14.07 -19.82 2.83
C ASP A 105 -13.35 -19.16 1.64
N MET A 106 -12.62 -20.01 0.89
CA MET A 106 -11.86 -19.58 -0.26
C MET A 106 -12.73 -18.98 -1.37
N PHE A 107 -14.02 -19.39 -1.46
CA PHE A 107 -14.93 -18.82 -2.44
C PHE A 107 -15.27 -17.36 -2.07
N ALA A 108 -15.68 -17.10 -0.83
CA ALA A 108 -15.96 -15.76 -0.34
C ALA A 108 -14.69 -14.88 -0.38
N TRP A 109 -13.52 -15.47 -0.05
CA TRP A 109 -12.25 -14.76 -0.09
C TRP A 109 -11.85 -14.33 -1.50
N LEU A 110 -11.91 -15.23 -2.49
CA LEU A 110 -11.59 -14.95 -3.89
C LEU A 110 -12.62 -14.03 -4.57
N ALA A 111 -13.88 -14.01 -4.10
CA ALA A 111 -14.89 -13.08 -4.58
C ALA A 111 -14.57 -11.61 -4.25
N LEU A 112 -13.66 -11.35 -3.32
CA LEU A 112 -13.20 -9.99 -3.02
C LEU A 112 -12.14 -9.48 -4.00
N TYR A 113 -11.62 -10.33 -4.88
CA TYR A 113 -10.66 -9.93 -5.90
C TYR A 113 -11.40 -9.49 -7.18
N ASP A 114 -10.94 -8.37 -7.74
CA ASP A 114 -11.50 -7.78 -8.95
C ASP A 114 -11.22 -8.66 -10.19
N ASP A 115 -12.09 -8.59 -11.19
CA ASP A 115 -11.89 -9.35 -12.44
C ASP A 115 -10.62 -8.92 -13.20
N ASP A 116 -10.24 -7.65 -13.04
CA ASP A 116 -8.98 -7.12 -13.57
C ASP A 116 -7.77 -7.34 -12.64
N PHE A 117 -7.92 -8.09 -11.55
CA PHE A 117 -6.82 -8.33 -10.62
C PHE A 117 -5.57 -8.87 -11.33
N ARG A 118 -4.40 -8.37 -10.91
CA ARG A 118 -3.08 -8.85 -11.38
C ARG A 118 -2.09 -8.89 -10.22
N HIS A 119 -1.36 -9.99 -10.13
CA HIS A 119 -0.29 -10.18 -9.16
C HIS A 119 0.77 -11.13 -9.72
N TRP A 120 2.06 -10.75 -9.67
CA TRP A 120 3.18 -11.53 -10.21
C TRP A 120 3.00 -12.01 -11.66
N GLY A 121 2.35 -11.22 -12.49
CA GLY A 121 2.03 -11.58 -13.87
C GLY A 121 0.80 -12.47 -14.04
N MET A 122 0.24 -12.99 -12.96
CA MET A 122 -1.00 -13.78 -12.96
C MET A 122 -2.23 -12.87 -13.09
N ASN A 123 -3.22 -13.32 -13.85
CA ASN A 123 -4.57 -12.79 -13.83
C ASN A 123 -5.38 -13.38 -12.65
N LYS A 124 -6.64 -12.98 -12.50
CA LYS A 124 -7.52 -13.44 -11.40
C LYS A 124 -7.69 -14.96 -11.38
N ASP A 125 -7.87 -15.60 -12.53
CA ASP A 125 -8.12 -17.04 -12.61
C ASP A 125 -6.86 -17.84 -12.22
N GLU A 126 -5.71 -17.43 -12.72
CA GLU A 126 -4.40 -18.00 -12.38
C GLU A 126 -4.08 -17.78 -10.90
N TRP A 127 -4.35 -16.59 -10.39
CA TRP A 127 -4.21 -16.27 -8.97
C TRP A 127 -5.15 -17.09 -8.09
N SER A 128 -6.40 -17.30 -8.53
CA SER A 128 -7.37 -18.11 -7.81
C SER A 128 -6.91 -19.55 -7.69
N THR A 129 -6.42 -20.13 -8.79
CA THR A 129 -5.88 -21.50 -8.80
C THR A 129 -4.67 -21.60 -7.87
N PHE A 130 -3.70 -20.70 -8.00
CA PHE A 130 -2.53 -20.65 -7.13
C PHE A 130 -2.90 -20.50 -5.65
N SER A 131 -3.88 -19.66 -5.33
CA SER A 131 -4.31 -19.41 -3.96
C SER A 131 -5.05 -20.59 -3.35
N LEU A 132 -5.86 -21.32 -4.12
CA LEU A 132 -6.50 -22.54 -3.67
C LEU A 132 -5.47 -23.61 -3.29
N GLU A 133 -4.40 -23.74 -4.06
CA GLU A 133 -3.33 -24.70 -3.80
C GLU A 133 -2.43 -24.31 -2.62
N THR A 134 -2.16 -23.02 -2.44
CA THR A 134 -1.16 -22.55 -1.47
C THR A 134 -1.76 -22.05 -0.17
N VAL A 135 -2.88 -21.35 -0.23
CA VAL A 135 -3.57 -20.77 0.93
C VAL A 135 -4.70 -21.68 1.37
N GLY A 136 -5.51 -22.19 0.44
CA GLY A 136 -6.64 -23.07 0.75
C GLY A 136 -6.26 -24.43 1.35
N SER A 137 -5.00 -24.84 1.18
CA SER A 137 -4.46 -26.07 1.78
C SER A 137 -3.96 -25.88 3.22
N ARG A 138 -3.95 -24.64 3.74
CA ARG A 138 -3.45 -24.34 5.09
C ARG A 138 -4.54 -24.55 6.13
N ASP A 139 -4.16 -25.12 7.26
CA ASP A 139 -5.04 -25.27 8.42
C ASP A 139 -4.90 -24.02 9.32
N ILE A 140 -5.64 -22.97 8.98
CA ILE A 140 -5.57 -21.66 9.64
C ILE A 140 -6.42 -21.68 10.91
N ALA A 141 -5.79 -21.35 12.03
CA ALA A 141 -6.45 -21.25 13.33
C ALA A 141 -6.89 -19.82 13.66
N ALA A 142 -6.15 -18.82 13.18
CA ALA A 142 -6.50 -17.42 13.37
C ALA A 142 -5.84 -16.51 12.32
N VAL A 143 -6.53 -15.43 11.98
CA VAL A 143 -6.02 -14.34 11.14
C VAL A 143 -6.14 -13.02 11.90
N ARG A 144 -5.02 -12.32 12.08
CA ARG A 144 -5.00 -11.04 12.79
C ARG A 144 -4.44 -9.94 11.93
N ILE A 145 -5.11 -8.79 11.98
CA ILE A 145 -4.68 -7.57 11.31
C ILE A 145 -4.32 -6.54 12.38
N SER A 146 -3.13 -5.95 12.23
CA SER A 146 -2.66 -4.83 13.04
C SER A 146 -2.02 -3.75 12.18
N ASP A 147 -1.78 -2.59 12.76
CA ASP A 147 -1.14 -1.43 12.12
C ASP A 147 -1.81 -1.02 10.80
N LEU A 148 -3.15 -1.03 10.78
CA LEU A 148 -3.94 -0.74 9.60
C LEU A 148 -3.86 0.75 9.24
N LEU A 149 -3.27 1.03 8.08
CA LEU A 149 -3.24 2.33 7.44
C LEU A 149 -4.11 2.30 6.18
N LEU A 150 -5.01 3.26 6.07
CA LEU A 150 -5.93 3.38 4.93
C LEU A 150 -5.73 4.73 4.25
N LEU A 151 -5.53 4.71 2.94
CA LEU A 151 -5.30 5.90 2.14
C LEU A 151 -6.19 5.87 0.88
N ALA A 152 -6.72 7.03 0.50
CA ALA A 152 -7.27 7.20 -0.84
C ALA A 152 -6.12 7.53 -1.81
N ASP A 153 -6.21 7.03 -3.05
CA ASP A 153 -5.28 7.43 -4.10
C ASP A 153 -5.49 8.92 -4.41
N PRO A 154 -4.42 9.72 -4.52
CA PRO A 154 -4.55 11.17 -4.74
C PRO A 154 -4.97 11.54 -6.17
N VAL A 155 -4.94 10.60 -7.10
CA VAL A 155 -5.18 10.84 -8.55
C VAL A 155 -6.39 10.05 -9.05
N GLU A 156 -6.51 8.79 -8.65
CA GLU A 156 -7.57 7.90 -9.13
C GLU A 156 -8.72 7.82 -8.12
N GLU A 157 -9.85 8.41 -8.50
CA GLU A 157 -11.05 8.36 -7.68
C GLU A 157 -11.55 6.91 -7.51
N GLY A 158 -11.92 6.56 -6.29
CA GLY A 158 -12.40 5.21 -5.98
C GLY A 158 -11.32 4.15 -5.81
N LEU A 159 -10.04 4.54 -5.91
CA LEU A 159 -8.90 3.69 -5.58
C LEU A 159 -8.41 3.97 -4.16
N PHE A 160 -8.12 2.89 -3.43
CA PHE A 160 -7.66 2.97 -2.04
C PHE A 160 -6.51 1.99 -1.80
N LEU A 161 -5.60 2.38 -0.91
CA LEU A 161 -4.57 1.51 -0.36
C LEU A 161 -4.94 1.14 1.08
N ALA A 162 -4.94 -0.16 1.38
CA ALA A 162 -4.88 -0.67 2.75
C ALA A 162 -3.51 -1.33 2.96
N ARG A 163 -2.76 -0.83 3.95
CA ARG A 163 -1.49 -1.40 4.39
C ARG A 163 -1.66 -1.87 5.82
N PHE A 164 -1.27 -3.11 6.11
CA PHE A 164 -1.44 -3.71 7.44
C PHE A 164 -0.43 -4.84 7.67
N ARG A 165 -0.19 -5.15 8.94
CA ARG A 165 0.46 -6.40 9.33
C ARG A 165 -0.58 -7.50 9.35
N LEU A 166 -0.30 -8.58 8.65
CA LEU A 166 -1.10 -9.79 8.62
C LEU A 166 -0.36 -10.89 9.40
N GLU A 167 -0.93 -11.34 10.48
CA GLU A 167 -0.48 -12.53 11.20
C GLU A 167 -1.44 -13.68 10.89
N ILE A 168 -0.91 -14.77 10.36
CA ILE A 168 -1.64 -16.02 10.17
C ILE A 168 -1.07 -17.03 11.15
N VAL A 169 -1.94 -17.58 11.99
CA VAL A 169 -1.62 -18.65 12.95
C VAL A 169 -2.22 -19.93 12.42
N GLU A 170 -1.40 -20.97 12.26
CA GLU A 170 -1.85 -22.29 11.85
C GLU A 170 -2.22 -23.16 13.06
N GLN A 171 -3.06 -24.18 12.86
CA GLN A 171 -3.28 -25.24 13.85
C GLN A 171 -1.92 -25.88 14.18
N GLY A 172 -1.61 -25.99 15.46
CA GLY A 172 -0.27 -26.40 15.89
C GLY A 172 0.63 -25.23 16.32
N GLY A 173 0.18 -23.98 16.16
CA GLY A 173 0.77 -22.80 16.81
C GLY A 173 1.86 -22.09 16.02
N ALA A 174 2.19 -22.52 14.80
CA ALA A 174 3.09 -21.75 13.95
C ALA A 174 2.40 -20.44 13.52
N ALA A 175 3.11 -19.31 13.67
CA ALA A 175 2.61 -18.00 13.26
C ALA A 175 3.57 -17.35 12.26
N VAL A 176 3.00 -16.75 11.21
CA VAL A 176 3.75 -16.01 10.20
C VAL A 176 3.16 -14.60 10.11
N THR A 177 4.02 -13.61 10.31
CA THR A 177 3.64 -12.20 10.16
C THR A 177 4.25 -11.63 8.89
N THR A 178 3.42 -10.99 8.06
CA THR A 178 3.83 -10.31 6.84
C THR A 178 3.25 -8.90 6.80
N LEU A 179 3.97 -7.98 6.16
CA LEU A 179 3.40 -6.69 5.81
C LEU A 179 2.65 -6.85 4.49
N ARG A 180 1.40 -6.42 4.45
CA ARG A 180 0.55 -6.48 3.26
C ARG A 180 0.17 -5.09 2.80
N ARG A 181 0.09 -4.93 1.48
CA ARG A 181 -0.47 -3.78 0.80
C ARG A 181 -1.49 -4.29 -0.19
N THR A 182 -2.75 -3.92 -0.01
CA THR A 182 -3.85 -4.28 -0.91
C THR A 182 -4.45 -3.00 -1.49
N TYR A 183 -4.60 -2.98 -2.82
CA TYR A 183 -5.21 -1.86 -3.54
C TYR A 183 -6.65 -2.23 -3.85
N TRP A 184 -7.57 -1.41 -3.37
CA TRP A 184 -9.01 -1.63 -3.46
C TRP A 184 -9.64 -0.66 -4.44
N ARG A 185 -10.43 -1.16 -5.35
CA ARG A 185 -11.20 -0.36 -6.29
C ARG A 185 -12.67 -0.38 -5.91
N ARG A 186 -13.30 0.79 -5.94
CA ARG A 186 -14.74 0.92 -5.76
C ARG A 186 -15.42 0.78 -7.13
N SER A 187 -16.36 -0.15 -7.24
CA SER A 187 -17.22 -0.27 -8.41
C SER A 187 -18.30 0.82 -8.43
N GLU A 188 -19.00 0.94 -9.55
CA GLU A 188 -20.17 1.82 -9.68
C GLU A 188 -21.30 1.48 -8.68
N SER A 189 -21.41 0.22 -8.31
CA SER A 189 -22.37 -0.23 -7.27
C SER A 189 -21.91 0.09 -5.84
N GLY A 190 -20.70 0.63 -5.66
CA GLY A 190 -20.09 0.93 -4.37
C GLY A 190 -19.38 -0.25 -3.71
N ALA A 191 -19.33 -1.42 -4.35
CA ALA A 191 -18.58 -2.57 -3.86
C ALA A 191 -17.07 -2.30 -3.94
N LEU A 192 -16.32 -2.79 -2.93
CA LEU A 192 -14.87 -2.71 -2.88
C LEU A 192 -14.26 -4.07 -3.21
N THR A 193 -13.38 -4.11 -4.21
CA THR A 193 -12.65 -5.30 -4.66
C THR A 193 -11.16 -5.03 -4.75
N ILE A 194 -10.34 -6.04 -4.50
CA ILE A 194 -8.87 -5.95 -4.56
C ILE A 194 -8.44 -6.02 -6.03
N ILE A 195 -7.78 -4.97 -6.51
CA ILE A 195 -7.29 -4.86 -7.90
C ILE A 195 -5.80 -5.18 -8.03
N ALA A 196 -5.03 -5.00 -6.97
CA ALA A 196 -3.61 -5.35 -6.89
C ALA A 196 -3.21 -5.60 -5.44
N GLU A 197 -2.12 -6.33 -5.24
CA GLU A 197 -1.53 -6.51 -3.93
C GLU A 197 0.00 -6.62 -3.99
N ALA A 198 0.65 -6.38 -2.87
CA ALA A 198 2.07 -6.61 -2.69
C ALA A 198 2.36 -7.02 -1.24
N ASN A 199 3.43 -7.80 -1.09
CA ASN A 199 4.09 -7.96 0.20
C ASN A 199 5.01 -6.76 0.44
N GLY A 200 5.10 -6.29 1.65
CA GLY A 200 6.00 -5.22 2.05
C GLY A 200 7.39 -5.71 2.36
#